data_81a1e51a47f778b361c6717f1c38c808
#
_entry.id   81a1e51a47f778b361c6717f1c38c808
#
_cell.length_a   1.000
_cell.length_b   1.000
_cell.length_c   1.000
_cell.angle_alpha   90.00
_cell.angle_beta   90.00
_cell.angle_gamma   90.00
#
_symmetry.space_group_name_H-M   'P 1'
#
loop_
_entity.id
_entity.type
_entity.pdbx_description
1 polymer ?
#
loop_
_entity_poly.entity_id
_entity_poly.type
_entity_poly.pdbx_seq_one_letter_code
_entity_poly.pdbx_strand_id
1 'polypeptide(L)'
;MTKFKMNWGRAVLISLPFFGITMFWQAYDYIVPLILVRHFHTSTLGYSIIMSLDNVAALVLLPVFGALSDKINSKMGRRTPLILWGTIGGLMGLVGMNLADSYQLSISTTAMNPLAFVLFMFALLIAVVSMSLFRSPATALVADVFIRPLRTKANAMLNFLGGFAGVVFALIGRALLSRGLSLTIYFVILAMVVSTAIYLIFFRENKTLAKVQQQIKDLGIGDEKSVVGDRLVTKLSKPEFTSLIAILGVVVLMYMGYNAFSTHYSNFLTQHLMQEASWTTPFLLRVLLVLIFAFPAAAVASKIGRKKSSIIGLVILAFSFFGMSFITSNNVNMLYVWSVVFAIGFPLVSINVGPMVVELAKDRDAGRYMGYYYIAATVAQIVTPTLASVFIETLGFGFGAVTWYAMTFTIFGIICGLFIKHGDVKPMFKAAVDDAIQVND
;
A
#
# COMPACT_ATOMS: atom_id res chain seq x y z
N MET A 1 34.20 14.32 -1.02
CA MET A 1 32.78 13.95 -1.10
C MET A 1 31.98 14.82 -0.14
N THR A 2 31.28 15.81 -0.62
CA THR A 2 30.41 16.68 0.19
C THR A 2 29.27 15.83 0.75
N LYS A 3 29.28 15.59 2.07
CA LYS A 3 28.16 14.88 2.76
C LYS A 3 26.92 15.77 2.73
N PHE A 4 25.95 15.46 1.86
CA PHE A 4 24.66 16.13 1.83
C PHE A 4 23.92 15.91 3.16
N LYS A 5 23.66 16.99 3.88
CA LYS A 5 22.99 16.93 5.17
C LYS A 5 21.47 16.88 4.98
N MET A 6 20.82 15.83 5.51
CA MET A 6 19.38 15.66 5.46
C MET A 6 18.68 16.66 6.39
N ASN A 7 17.67 17.35 5.87
CA ASN A 7 16.77 18.16 6.72
C ASN A 7 15.57 17.29 7.16
N TRP A 8 15.71 16.67 8.33
CA TRP A 8 14.69 15.78 8.87
C TRP A 8 13.38 16.50 9.21
N GLY A 9 13.44 17.75 9.70
CA GLY A 9 12.23 18.54 9.97
C GLY A 9 11.40 18.75 8.71
N ARG A 10 12.05 19.08 7.58
CA ARG A 10 11.38 19.17 6.28
C ARG A 10 10.79 17.82 5.86
N ALA A 11 11.53 16.72 6.03
CA ALA A 11 11.05 15.39 5.68
C ALA A 11 9.81 15.01 6.48
N VAL A 12 9.79 15.24 7.78
CA VAL A 12 8.62 15.01 8.65
C VAL A 12 7.44 15.85 8.17
N LEU A 13 7.62 17.17 7.97
CA LEU A 13 6.53 18.08 7.57
C LEU A 13 5.85 17.65 6.27
N ILE A 14 6.61 17.29 5.22
CA ILE A 14 6.02 16.84 3.95
C ILE A 14 5.42 15.43 4.02
N SER A 15 5.76 14.65 5.04
CA SER A 15 5.21 13.32 5.25
C SER A 15 3.93 13.32 6.10
N LEU A 16 3.59 14.44 6.78
CA LEU A 16 2.36 14.55 7.57
C LEU A 16 1.07 14.40 6.74
N PRO A 17 0.93 14.98 5.53
CA PRO A 17 -0.20 14.68 4.67
C PRO A 17 -0.32 13.17 4.37
N PHE A 18 0.81 12.48 4.17
CA PHE A 18 0.82 11.05 3.92
C PHE A 18 0.37 10.22 5.14
N PHE A 19 0.67 10.69 6.35
CA PHE A 19 0.08 10.15 7.58
C PHE A 19 -1.46 10.24 7.54
N GLY A 20 -2.01 11.42 7.20
CA GLY A 20 -3.46 11.64 7.10
C GLY A 20 -4.13 10.73 6.07
N ILE A 21 -3.55 10.60 4.86
CA ILE A 21 -4.10 9.72 3.83
C ILE A 21 -4.05 8.24 4.24
N THR A 22 -3.01 7.82 4.96
CA THR A 22 -2.92 6.44 5.43
C THR A 22 -3.94 6.16 6.53
N MET A 23 -4.21 7.12 7.41
CA MET A 23 -5.32 7.03 8.38
C MET A 23 -6.67 6.83 7.69
N PHE A 24 -6.93 7.57 6.60
CA PHE A 24 -8.12 7.38 5.77
C PHE A 24 -8.20 5.96 5.22
N TRP A 25 -7.12 5.45 4.58
CA TRP A 25 -7.13 4.12 3.98
C TRP A 25 -7.31 3.01 5.01
N GLN A 26 -6.75 3.16 6.21
CA GLN A 26 -6.98 2.19 7.31
C GLN A 26 -8.46 2.14 7.71
N ALA A 27 -9.11 3.32 7.80
CA ALA A 27 -10.55 3.37 8.09
C ALA A 27 -11.37 2.80 6.93
N TYR A 28 -11.04 3.17 5.69
CA TYR A 28 -11.70 2.68 4.48
C TYR A 28 -11.65 1.15 4.41
N ASP A 29 -10.46 0.55 4.50
CA ASP A 29 -10.27 -0.88 4.36
C ASP A 29 -10.94 -1.69 5.48
N TYR A 30 -11.08 -1.11 6.67
CA TYR A 30 -11.62 -1.83 7.83
C TYR A 30 -13.09 -1.53 8.10
N ILE A 31 -13.50 -0.25 8.04
CA ILE A 31 -14.84 0.20 8.47
C ILE A 31 -15.85 0.05 7.33
N VAL A 32 -15.50 0.42 6.09
CA VAL A 32 -16.44 0.41 4.96
C VAL A 32 -17.02 -0.99 4.71
N PRO A 33 -16.23 -2.10 4.67
CA PRO A 33 -16.79 -3.44 4.56
C PRO A 33 -17.74 -3.81 5.70
N LEU A 34 -17.45 -3.38 6.94
CA LEU A 34 -18.34 -3.63 8.09
C LEU A 34 -19.68 -2.91 7.93
N ILE A 35 -19.67 -1.64 7.54
CA ILE A 35 -20.90 -0.86 7.30
C ILE A 35 -21.71 -1.49 6.18
N LEU A 36 -21.09 -1.79 5.05
CA LEU A 36 -21.76 -2.37 3.88
C LEU A 36 -22.44 -3.71 4.21
N VAL A 37 -21.76 -4.57 4.94
CA VAL A 37 -22.32 -5.90 5.29
C VAL A 37 -23.32 -5.81 6.44
N ARG A 38 -23.00 -5.08 7.53
CA ARG A 38 -23.82 -5.09 8.74
C ARG A 38 -25.03 -4.16 8.69
N HIS A 39 -24.85 -2.96 8.12
CA HIS A 39 -25.87 -1.93 8.15
C HIS A 39 -26.64 -1.85 6.84
N PHE A 40 -25.96 -2.04 5.70
CA PHE A 40 -26.61 -2.06 4.39
C PHE A 40 -26.93 -3.46 3.88
N HIS A 41 -26.59 -4.52 4.59
CA HIS A 41 -26.89 -5.91 4.24
C HIS A 41 -26.46 -6.27 2.80
N THR A 42 -25.40 -5.65 2.31
CA THR A 42 -24.85 -5.95 0.99
C THR A 42 -24.23 -7.35 0.96
N SER A 43 -24.40 -8.05 -0.15
CA SER A 43 -23.75 -9.34 -0.38
C SER A 43 -22.22 -9.19 -0.35
N THR A 44 -21.52 -10.29 -0.08
CA THR A 44 -20.06 -10.31 -0.07
C THR A 44 -19.49 -9.90 -1.42
N LEU A 45 -20.11 -10.36 -2.51
CA LEU A 45 -19.74 -9.96 -3.86
C LEU A 45 -19.99 -8.46 -4.08
N GLY A 46 -21.15 -7.94 -3.63
CA GLY A 46 -21.51 -6.54 -3.75
C GLY A 46 -20.48 -5.60 -3.10
N TYR A 47 -20.17 -5.80 -1.81
CA TYR A 47 -19.18 -4.93 -1.16
C TYR A 47 -17.77 -5.10 -1.75
N SER A 48 -17.41 -6.28 -2.23
CA SER A 48 -16.10 -6.51 -2.82
C SER A 48 -15.91 -5.79 -4.15
N ILE A 49 -16.95 -5.71 -4.97
CA ILE A 49 -16.97 -4.87 -6.17
C ILE A 49 -16.79 -3.40 -5.77
N ILE A 50 -17.54 -2.93 -4.76
CA ILE A 50 -17.45 -1.56 -4.25
C ILE A 50 -16.02 -1.26 -3.78
N MET A 51 -15.42 -2.16 -3.00
CA MET A 51 -14.05 -2.02 -2.50
C MET A 51 -12.98 -2.07 -3.61
N SER A 52 -13.28 -2.63 -4.78
CA SER A 52 -12.36 -2.64 -5.92
C SER A 52 -12.39 -1.33 -6.73
N LEU A 53 -13.46 -0.51 -6.58
CA LEU A 53 -13.63 0.73 -7.36
C LEU A 53 -12.56 1.77 -7.06
N ASP A 54 -12.01 1.80 -5.85
CA ASP A 54 -10.92 2.70 -5.46
C ASP A 54 -9.65 2.42 -6.28
N ASN A 55 -9.33 1.16 -6.50
CA ASN A 55 -8.17 0.74 -7.27
C ASN A 55 -8.36 1.00 -8.78
N VAL A 56 -9.58 0.77 -9.29
CA VAL A 56 -9.93 1.13 -10.67
C VAL A 56 -9.85 2.65 -10.86
N ALA A 57 -10.41 3.42 -9.93
CA ALA A 57 -10.33 4.88 -9.96
C ALA A 57 -8.88 5.37 -9.88
N ALA A 58 -8.07 4.80 -8.99
CA ALA A 58 -6.66 5.14 -8.83
C ALA A 58 -5.86 4.92 -10.12
N LEU A 59 -6.12 3.84 -10.86
CA LEU A 59 -5.43 3.53 -12.13
C LEU A 59 -5.58 4.67 -13.14
N VAL A 60 -6.76 5.30 -13.19
CA VAL A 60 -7.07 6.40 -14.13
C VAL A 60 -6.75 7.76 -13.52
N LEU A 61 -7.17 7.99 -12.28
CA LEU A 61 -7.14 9.32 -11.67
C LEU A 61 -5.74 9.74 -11.19
N LEU A 62 -4.90 8.80 -10.73
CA LEU A 62 -3.55 9.16 -10.26
C LEU A 62 -2.67 9.79 -11.35
N PRO A 63 -2.59 9.26 -12.58
CA PRO A 63 -1.86 9.92 -13.67
C PRO A 63 -2.48 11.26 -14.05
N VAL A 64 -3.82 11.34 -14.12
CA VAL A 64 -4.54 12.57 -14.46
C VAL A 64 -4.26 13.67 -13.45
N PHE A 65 -4.41 13.39 -12.17
CA PHE A 65 -4.15 14.37 -11.10
C PHE A 65 -2.67 14.67 -10.92
N GLY A 66 -1.78 13.73 -11.22
CA GLY A 66 -0.34 13.96 -11.31
C GLY A 66 -0.03 15.01 -12.37
N ALA A 67 -0.51 14.81 -13.60
CA ALA A 67 -0.34 15.76 -14.69
C ALA A 67 -1.02 17.11 -14.44
N LEU A 68 -2.19 17.12 -13.81
CA LEU A 68 -2.88 18.33 -13.39
C LEU A 68 -2.03 19.13 -12.40
N SER A 69 -1.45 18.47 -11.39
CA SER A 69 -0.63 19.12 -10.38
C SER A 69 0.64 19.77 -10.95
N ASP A 70 1.17 19.23 -12.06
CA ASP A 70 2.34 19.81 -12.75
C ASP A 70 2.04 21.16 -13.44
N LYS A 71 0.77 21.37 -13.81
CA LYS A 71 0.31 22.60 -14.51
C LYS A 71 -0.11 23.71 -13.55
N ILE A 72 -0.33 23.41 -12.26
CA ILE A 72 -0.78 24.40 -11.29
C ILE A 72 0.38 25.34 -10.95
N ASN A 73 0.10 26.65 -11.00
CA ASN A 73 0.97 27.69 -10.53
C ASN A 73 0.19 28.57 -9.53
N SER A 74 0.43 28.38 -8.25
CA SER A 74 -0.29 29.09 -7.19
C SER A 74 0.63 29.71 -6.16
N LYS A 75 0.11 30.67 -5.37
CA LYS A 75 0.84 31.26 -4.24
C LYS A 75 1.22 30.23 -3.16
N MET A 76 0.47 29.13 -3.06
CA MET A 76 0.72 28.03 -2.10
C MET A 76 1.76 27.01 -2.64
N GLY A 77 2.06 27.05 -3.91
CA GLY A 77 2.87 26.04 -4.61
C GLY A 77 2.08 25.31 -5.67
N ARG A 78 2.68 24.30 -6.31
CA ARG A 78 2.03 23.44 -7.33
C ARG A 78 1.28 22.26 -6.72
N ARG A 79 1.79 21.65 -5.64
CA ARG A 79 1.25 20.43 -5.03
C ARG A 79 0.28 20.72 -3.90
N THR A 80 0.60 21.72 -3.07
CA THR A 80 -0.15 22.07 -1.85
C THR A 80 -1.65 22.33 -2.10
N PRO A 81 -2.09 23.02 -3.16
CA PRO A 81 -3.53 23.22 -3.38
C PRO A 81 -4.31 21.92 -3.57
N LEU A 82 -3.75 20.96 -4.31
CA LEU A 82 -4.42 19.68 -4.54
C LEU A 82 -4.42 18.79 -3.29
N ILE A 83 -3.36 18.87 -2.47
CA ILE A 83 -3.33 18.23 -1.15
C ILE A 83 -4.45 18.79 -0.27
N LEU A 84 -4.63 20.11 -0.24
CA LEU A 84 -5.69 20.77 0.54
C LEU A 84 -7.09 20.36 0.04
N TRP A 85 -7.37 20.52 -1.27
CA TRP A 85 -8.68 20.18 -1.84
C TRP A 85 -8.98 18.68 -1.72
N GLY A 86 -7.98 17.82 -1.92
CA GLY A 86 -8.13 16.39 -1.70
C GLY A 86 -8.44 16.06 -0.25
N THR A 87 -7.80 16.74 0.72
CA THR A 87 -8.13 16.57 2.15
C THR A 87 -9.57 17.00 2.42
N ILE A 88 -9.99 18.20 1.97
CA ILE A 88 -11.36 18.70 2.19
C ILE A 88 -12.40 17.73 1.63
N GLY A 89 -12.24 17.31 0.37
CA GLY A 89 -13.16 16.37 -0.23
C GLY A 89 -13.16 14.98 0.45
N GLY A 90 -12.01 14.48 0.90
CA GLY A 90 -11.93 13.26 1.69
C GLY A 90 -12.65 13.36 3.03
N LEU A 91 -12.51 14.50 3.72
CA LEU A 91 -13.26 14.78 4.96
C LEU A 91 -14.76 14.84 4.72
N MET A 92 -15.20 15.54 3.65
CA MET A 92 -16.61 15.57 3.24
C MET A 92 -17.16 14.17 2.95
N GLY A 93 -16.38 13.34 2.26
CA GLY A 93 -16.73 11.96 2.01
C GLY A 93 -16.87 11.12 3.29
N LEU A 94 -15.93 11.23 4.23
CA LEU A 94 -16.02 10.53 5.52
C LEU A 94 -17.25 10.98 6.34
N VAL A 95 -17.49 12.27 6.42
CA VAL A 95 -18.68 12.82 7.10
C VAL A 95 -19.95 12.34 6.40
N GLY A 96 -20.00 12.42 5.06
CA GLY A 96 -21.14 11.97 4.28
C GLY A 96 -21.44 10.48 4.46
N MET A 97 -20.41 9.61 4.44
CA MET A 97 -20.59 8.19 4.71
C MET A 97 -21.13 7.95 6.13
N ASN A 98 -20.62 8.65 7.14
CA ASN A 98 -21.09 8.51 8.51
C ASN A 98 -22.54 8.98 8.68
N LEU A 99 -22.92 10.08 8.04
CA LEU A 99 -24.30 10.58 8.05
C LEU A 99 -25.25 9.61 7.33
N ALA A 100 -24.86 9.08 6.19
CA ALA A 100 -25.66 8.10 5.44
C ALA A 100 -25.84 6.79 6.22
N ASP A 101 -24.79 6.33 6.92
CA ASP A 101 -24.85 5.19 7.81
C ASP A 101 -25.79 5.43 9.01
N SER A 102 -25.67 6.57 9.65
CA SER A 102 -26.57 6.97 10.75
C SER A 102 -28.02 7.09 10.28
N TYR A 103 -28.26 7.60 9.07
CA TYR A 103 -29.58 7.66 8.46
C TYR A 103 -30.13 6.29 8.15
N GLN A 104 -29.33 5.34 7.63
CA GLN A 104 -29.69 3.93 7.46
C GLN A 104 -30.19 3.33 8.78
N LEU A 105 -29.40 3.47 9.84
CA LEU A 105 -29.71 2.90 11.16
C LEU A 105 -30.95 3.53 11.82
N SER A 106 -31.25 4.79 11.52
CA SER A 106 -32.45 5.47 12.01
C SER A 106 -33.74 4.97 11.36
N ILE A 107 -33.66 4.41 10.14
CA ILE A 107 -34.82 3.90 9.40
C ILE A 107 -34.98 2.39 9.64
N SER A 108 -33.90 1.62 9.45
CA SER A 108 -33.95 0.16 9.57
C SER A 108 -32.58 -0.41 9.92
N THR A 109 -32.60 -1.38 10.83
CA THR A 109 -31.44 -2.21 11.18
C THR A 109 -31.45 -3.58 10.50
N THR A 110 -32.53 -3.93 9.80
CA THR A 110 -32.75 -5.28 9.24
C THR A 110 -32.87 -5.30 7.71
N ALA A 111 -33.06 -4.13 7.08
CA ALA A 111 -33.20 -4.02 5.64
C ALA A 111 -32.48 -2.78 5.10
N MET A 112 -31.92 -2.88 3.92
CA MET A 112 -31.26 -1.76 3.24
C MET A 112 -32.27 -0.72 2.82
N ASN A 113 -32.05 0.54 3.19
CA ASN A 113 -32.76 1.68 2.65
C ASN A 113 -32.07 2.16 1.37
N PRO A 114 -32.76 2.17 0.20
CA PRO A 114 -32.14 2.55 -1.08
C PRO A 114 -31.57 3.97 -1.09
N LEU A 115 -32.26 4.95 -0.47
CA LEU A 115 -31.79 6.32 -0.41
C LEU A 115 -30.52 6.47 0.43
N ALA A 116 -30.50 5.84 1.61
CA ALA A 116 -29.32 5.84 2.47
C ALA A 116 -28.11 5.20 1.75
N PHE A 117 -28.35 4.11 1.03
CA PHE A 117 -27.31 3.44 0.23
C PHE A 117 -26.77 4.32 -0.89
N VAL A 118 -27.63 4.98 -1.64
CA VAL A 118 -27.21 5.93 -2.70
C VAL A 118 -26.41 7.09 -2.12
N LEU A 119 -26.83 7.66 -0.99
CA LEU A 119 -26.11 8.74 -0.31
C LEU A 119 -24.73 8.24 0.18
N PHE A 120 -24.66 7.03 0.73
CA PHE A 120 -23.41 6.41 1.14
C PHE A 120 -22.47 6.21 -0.04
N MET A 121 -22.95 5.67 -1.16
CA MET A 121 -22.15 5.45 -2.37
C MET A 121 -21.67 6.77 -2.99
N PHE A 122 -22.49 7.81 -2.97
CA PHE A 122 -22.08 9.14 -3.44
C PHE A 122 -20.98 9.75 -2.56
N ALA A 123 -21.12 9.65 -1.25
CA ALA A 123 -20.09 10.09 -0.30
C ALA A 123 -18.78 9.30 -0.44
N LEU A 124 -18.89 7.98 -0.66
CA LEU A 124 -17.75 7.10 -0.94
C LEU A 124 -17.01 7.51 -2.22
N LEU A 125 -17.76 7.81 -3.29
CA LEU A 125 -17.19 8.27 -4.56
C LEU A 125 -16.43 9.59 -4.37
N ILE A 126 -17.02 10.56 -3.65
CA ILE A 126 -16.33 11.82 -3.31
C ILE A 126 -15.02 11.53 -2.56
N ALA A 127 -15.05 10.63 -1.57
CA ALA A 127 -13.88 10.27 -0.79
C ALA A 127 -12.77 9.67 -1.67
N VAL A 128 -13.09 8.68 -2.49
CA VAL A 128 -12.13 7.96 -3.35
C VAL A 128 -11.49 8.88 -4.40
N VAL A 129 -12.31 9.72 -5.07
CA VAL A 129 -11.81 10.71 -6.04
C VAL A 129 -10.90 11.72 -5.36
N SER A 130 -11.30 12.24 -4.19
CA SER A 130 -10.53 13.20 -3.41
C SER A 130 -9.22 12.63 -2.89
N MET A 131 -9.21 11.37 -2.48
CA MET A 131 -7.98 10.70 -2.05
C MET A 131 -7.03 10.43 -3.22
N SER A 132 -7.55 10.16 -4.42
CA SER A 132 -6.73 10.08 -5.63
C SER A 132 -6.12 11.44 -6.00
N LEU A 133 -6.91 12.53 -5.87
CA LEU A 133 -6.45 13.91 -6.06
C LEU A 133 -5.33 14.28 -5.07
N PHE A 134 -5.41 13.80 -3.83
CA PHE A 134 -4.45 14.05 -2.76
C PHE A 134 -3.16 13.24 -2.92
N ARG A 135 -3.27 11.94 -3.21
CA ARG A 135 -2.17 10.97 -3.14
C ARG A 135 -1.05 11.29 -4.12
N SER A 136 -1.39 11.60 -5.37
CA SER A 136 -0.40 11.84 -6.43
C SER A 136 0.48 13.06 -6.14
N PRO A 137 -0.04 14.27 -5.83
CA PRO A 137 0.78 15.40 -5.44
C PRO A 137 1.57 15.19 -4.16
N ALA A 138 1.03 14.52 -3.16
CA ALA A 138 1.72 14.27 -1.89
C ALA A 138 2.99 13.43 -2.06
N THR A 139 2.93 12.40 -2.92
CA THR A 139 4.10 11.57 -3.23
C THR A 139 5.12 12.31 -4.12
N ALA A 140 4.64 13.09 -5.11
CA ALA A 140 5.50 13.86 -6.00
C ALA A 140 6.27 14.98 -5.28
N LEU A 141 5.71 15.53 -4.19
CA LEU A 141 6.32 16.60 -3.39
C LEU A 141 7.72 16.21 -2.88
N VAL A 142 7.96 14.94 -2.53
CA VAL A 142 9.29 14.47 -2.10
C VAL A 142 10.34 14.70 -3.19
N ALA A 143 10.01 14.40 -4.44
CA ALA A 143 10.92 14.59 -5.58
C ALA A 143 11.18 16.08 -5.87
N ASP A 144 10.20 16.95 -5.59
CA ASP A 144 10.27 18.38 -5.82
C ASP A 144 11.14 19.10 -4.77
N VAL A 145 11.06 18.70 -3.50
CA VAL A 145 11.68 19.44 -2.38
C VAL A 145 12.98 18.83 -1.84
N PHE A 146 13.43 17.72 -2.42
CA PHE A 146 14.73 17.11 -2.10
C PHE A 146 15.56 16.84 -3.34
N ILE A 147 16.88 17.12 -3.26
CA ILE A 147 17.85 16.74 -4.27
C ILE A 147 17.95 15.21 -4.38
N ARG A 148 18.29 14.69 -5.58
CA ARG A 148 18.32 13.23 -5.88
C ARG A 148 18.96 12.37 -4.80
N PRO A 149 20.17 12.66 -4.25
CA PRO A 149 20.81 11.81 -3.24
C PRO A 149 20.03 11.69 -1.91
N LEU A 150 19.14 12.64 -1.62
CA LEU A 150 18.37 12.67 -0.37
C LEU A 150 16.93 12.11 -0.52
N ARG A 151 16.44 11.92 -1.76
CA ARG A 151 15.06 11.45 -2.03
C ARG A 151 14.76 10.10 -1.39
N THR A 152 15.71 9.16 -1.41
CA THR A 152 15.55 7.84 -0.77
C THR A 152 15.29 7.95 0.72
N LYS A 153 16.04 8.83 1.43
CA LYS A 153 15.84 9.08 2.86
C LYS A 153 14.52 9.78 3.15
N ALA A 154 14.12 10.72 2.29
CA ALA A 154 12.84 11.41 2.41
C ALA A 154 11.64 10.45 2.17
N ASN A 155 11.73 9.57 1.17
CA ASN A 155 10.74 8.52 0.94
C ASN A 155 10.66 7.51 2.09
N ALA A 156 11.81 7.19 2.72
CA ALA A 156 11.81 6.35 3.92
C ALA A 156 11.03 7.00 5.07
N MET A 157 11.16 8.33 5.28
CA MET A 157 10.37 9.07 6.27
C MET A 157 8.88 9.09 5.93
N LEU A 158 8.53 9.27 4.65
CA LEU A 158 7.15 9.22 4.16
C LEU A 158 6.51 7.86 4.46
N ASN A 159 7.20 6.76 4.13
CA ASN A 159 6.72 5.41 4.41
C ASN A 159 6.68 5.10 5.91
N PHE A 160 7.64 5.62 6.69
CA PHE A 160 7.65 5.48 8.15
C PHE A 160 6.41 6.14 8.78
N LEU A 161 6.10 7.39 8.42
CA LEU A 161 4.90 8.08 8.93
C LEU A 161 3.60 7.44 8.43
N GLY A 162 3.57 6.90 7.21
CA GLY A 162 2.46 6.08 6.75
C GLY A 162 2.27 4.82 7.59
N GLY A 163 3.34 4.04 7.82
CA GLY A 163 3.28 2.87 8.70
C GLY A 163 2.88 3.22 10.13
N PHE A 164 3.38 4.34 10.67
CA PHE A 164 3.01 4.85 12.00
C PHE A 164 1.52 5.21 12.08
N ALA A 165 0.93 5.77 11.01
CA ALA A 165 -0.52 6.00 10.95
C ALA A 165 -1.31 4.70 11.10
N GLY A 166 -0.88 3.61 10.44
CA GLY A 166 -1.48 2.28 10.60
C GLY A 166 -1.44 1.78 12.04
N VAL A 167 -0.30 1.99 12.73
CA VAL A 167 -0.15 1.65 14.16
C VAL A 167 -1.10 2.47 15.03
N VAL A 168 -1.17 3.79 14.81
CA VAL A 168 -2.05 4.71 15.55
C VAL A 168 -3.52 4.32 15.34
N PHE A 169 -3.92 4.02 14.09
CA PHE A 169 -5.27 3.55 13.80
C PHE A 169 -5.58 2.24 14.52
N ALA A 170 -4.69 1.26 14.48
CA ALA A 170 -4.92 -0.04 15.09
C ALA A 170 -4.97 0.02 16.63
N LEU A 171 -4.21 0.91 17.27
CA LEU A 171 -4.24 1.09 18.72
C LEU A 171 -5.48 1.88 19.19
N ILE A 172 -5.68 3.07 18.63
CA ILE A 172 -6.75 3.97 19.05
C ILE A 172 -8.08 3.56 18.42
N GLY A 173 -8.06 3.15 17.13
CA GLY A 173 -9.23 2.70 16.41
C GLY A 173 -9.92 1.52 17.09
N ARG A 174 -9.16 0.55 17.64
CA ARG A 174 -9.71 -0.54 18.45
C ARG A 174 -10.50 -0.04 19.65
N ALA A 175 -9.91 0.86 20.42
CA ALA A 175 -10.55 1.40 21.62
C ALA A 175 -11.80 2.23 21.30
N LEU A 176 -11.82 2.88 20.13
CA LEU A 176 -12.97 3.67 19.67
C LEU A 176 -14.03 2.80 18.99
N LEU A 177 -13.63 1.75 18.27
CA LEU A 177 -14.53 0.86 17.55
C LEU A 177 -15.48 0.10 18.52
N SER A 178 -14.98 -0.26 19.71
CA SER A 178 -15.81 -0.86 20.77
C SER A 178 -16.88 0.10 21.32
N ARG A 179 -16.70 1.44 21.09
CA ARG A 179 -17.65 2.48 21.50
C ARG A 179 -18.56 2.94 20.35
N GLY A 180 -18.26 2.56 19.12
CA GLY A 180 -19.04 2.87 17.93
C GLY A 180 -18.22 3.24 16.69
N LEU A 181 -18.75 2.91 15.51
CA LEU A 181 -18.11 3.19 14.22
C LEU A 181 -17.93 4.68 13.97
N SER A 182 -18.96 5.48 14.27
CA SER A 182 -18.93 6.95 14.09
C SER A 182 -17.79 7.61 14.86
N LEU A 183 -17.52 7.16 16.10
CA LEU A 183 -16.43 7.72 16.90
C LEU A 183 -15.05 7.45 16.28
N THR A 184 -14.88 6.28 15.68
CA THR A 184 -13.65 5.93 14.94
C THR A 184 -13.50 6.79 13.68
N ILE A 185 -14.58 7.05 12.96
CA ILE A 185 -14.57 7.93 11.78
C ILE A 185 -14.19 9.36 12.19
N TYR A 186 -14.76 9.91 13.27
CA TYR A 186 -14.39 11.23 13.77
C TYR A 186 -12.93 11.34 14.22
N PHE A 187 -12.39 10.27 14.80
CA PHE A 187 -10.96 10.21 15.11
C PHE A 187 -10.08 10.31 13.86
N VAL A 188 -10.44 9.61 12.79
CA VAL A 188 -9.71 9.68 11.51
C VAL A 188 -9.80 11.07 10.90
N ILE A 189 -10.99 11.68 10.93
CA ILE A 189 -11.22 13.07 10.50
C ILE A 189 -10.29 14.02 11.27
N LEU A 190 -10.24 13.91 12.60
CA LEU A 190 -9.37 14.74 13.44
C LEU A 190 -7.90 14.55 13.07
N ALA A 191 -7.45 13.33 12.90
CA ALA A 191 -6.07 13.01 12.52
C ALA A 191 -5.70 13.60 11.15
N MET A 192 -6.58 13.52 10.15
CA MET A 192 -6.39 14.14 8.84
C MET A 192 -6.34 15.66 8.92
N VAL A 193 -7.26 16.28 9.68
CA VAL A 193 -7.28 17.74 9.87
C VAL A 193 -6.00 18.21 10.55
N VAL A 194 -5.61 17.59 11.66
CA VAL A 194 -4.42 17.98 12.42
C VAL A 194 -3.15 17.81 11.58
N SER A 195 -2.96 16.68 10.93
CA SER A 195 -1.76 16.42 10.13
C SER A 195 -1.64 17.39 8.95
N THR A 196 -2.75 17.67 8.26
CA THR A 196 -2.77 18.61 7.13
C THR A 196 -2.63 20.05 7.60
N ALA A 197 -3.24 20.44 8.74
CA ALA A 197 -3.11 21.79 9.31
C ALA A 197 -1.65 22.08 9.70
N ILE A 198 -0.97 21.15 10.38
CA ILE A 198 0.46 21.30 10.73
C ILE A 198 1.29 21.48 9.46
N TYR A 199 1.04 20.65 8.42
CA TYR A 199 1.70 20.80 7.13
C TYR A 199 1.50 22.20 6.53
N LEU A 200 0.26 22.69 6.45
CA LEU A 200 -0.07 23.98 5.85
C LEU A 200 0.48 25.19 6.63
N ILE A 201 0.55 25.08 7.97
CA ILE A 201 1.06 26.16 8.83
C ILE A 201 2.58 26.28 8.71
N PHE A 202 3.29 25.15 8.80
CA PHE A 202 4.75 25.15 8.92
C PHE A 202 5.51 24.94 7.62
N PHE A 203 4.86 24.41 6.58
CA PHE A 203 5.52 24.17 5.29
C PHE A 203 5.12 25.22 4.25
N ARG A 204 6.12 25.75 3.54
CA ARG A 204 5.94 26.74 2.47
C ARG A 204 6.61 26.20 1.21
N GLU A 205 5.81 25.61 0.30
CA GLU A 205 6.30 24.91 -0.90
C GLU A 205 7.19 25.81 -1.77
N ASN A 206 6.71 26.99 -2.19
CA ASN A 206 7.44 27.90 -3.07
C ASN A 206 8.78 28.38 -2.47
N LYS A 207 8.82 28.69 -1.18
CA LYS A 207 10.07 29.08 -0.50
C LYS A 207 11.07 27.92 -0.44
N THR A 208 10.56 26.69 -0.27
CA THR A 208 11.38 25.49 -0.21
C THR A 208 11.93 25.13 -1.59
N LEU A 209 11.10 25.21 -2.63
CA LEU A 209 11.54 25.00 -4.01
C LEU A 209 12.64 25.98 -4.42
N ALA A 210 12.49 27.28 -4.13
CA ALA A 210 13.51 28.28 -4.42
C ALA A 210 14.85 27.95 -3.73
N LYS A 211 14.83 27.51 -2.44
CA LYS A 211 16.03 27.08 -1.72
C LYS A 211 16.68 25.84 -2.35
N VAL A 212 15.88 24.86 -2.79
CA VAL A 212 16.39 23.64 -3.43
C VAL A 212 16.99 23.97 -4.80
N GLN A 213 16.36 24.83 -5.58
CA GLN A 213 16.90 25.30 -6.87
C GLN A 213 18.23 26.04 -6.70
N GLN A 214 18.34 26.90 -5.66
CA GLN A 214 19.60 27.55 -5.34
C GLN A 214 20.69 26.55 -4.97
N GLN A 215 20.37 25.57 -4.12
CA GLN A 215 21.30 24.49 -3.76
C GLN A 215 21.78 23.69 -4.98
N ILE A 216 20.90 23.41 -5.95
CA ILE A 216 21.27 22.71 -7.20
C ILE A 216 22.27 23.55 -8.01
N LYS A 217 22.02 24.87 -8.12
CA LYS A 217 22.93 25.81 -8.80
C LYS A 217 24.29 25.90 -8.10
N ASP A 218 24.30 26.05 -6.77
CA ASP A 218 25.52 26.17 -5.96
C ASP A 218 26.39 24.92 -6.02
N LEU A 219 25.78 23.76 -6.22
CA LEU A 219 26.46 22.46 -6.31
C LEU A 219 26.90 22.12 -7.73
N GLY A 220 26.57 22.95 -8.74
CA GLY A 220 26.87 22.66 -10.13
C GLY A 220 26.25 21.38 -10.66
N ILE A 221 25.23 20.87 -9.95
CA ILE A 221 24.47 19.71 -10.39
C ILE A 221 23.55 20.24 -11.49
N GLY A 222 23.99 20.14 -12.74
CA GLY A 222 23.20 20.56 -13.89
C GLY A 222 21.84 19.91 -13.85
N ASP A 223 20.79 20.65 -14.25
CA ASP A 223 19.53 20.06 -14.64
C ASP A 223 19.84 19.07 -15.76
N GLU A 224 20.12 17.82 -15.41
CA GLU A 224 19.80 16.74 -16.32
C GLU A 224 18.27 16.77 -16.47
N LYS A 225 17.80 17.70 -17.33
CA LYS A 225 16.58 17.50 -18.08
C LYS A 225 16.66 16.05 -18.51
N SER A 226 15.71 15.24 -18.05
CA SER A 226 15.55 13.90 -18.57
C SER A 226 15.87 13.97 -20.06
N VAL A 227 16.99 13.39 -20.45
CA VAL A 227 17.31 13.22 -21.87
C VAL A 227 16.24 12.28 -22.38
N VAL A 228 15.11 12.86 -22.78
CA VAL A 228 14.12 12.24 -23.66
C VAL A 228 14.76 12.28 -25.05
N GLY A 229 15.92 11.64 -25.16
CA GLY A 229 16.59 11.39 -26.39
C GLY A 229 16.39 9.95 -26.76
N ASP A 230 15.96 9.71 -27.97
CA ASP A 230 15.73 8.47 -28.70
C ASP A 230 15.78 7.19 -27.83
N ARG A 231 14.60 6.73 -27.46
CA ARG A 231 14.41 5.47 -26.73
C ARG A 231 14.75 4.32 -27.70
N LEU A 232 16.01 3.95 -27.77
CA LEU A 232 16.37 2.62 -28.25
C LEU A 232 15.76 1.63 -27.27
N VAL A 233 14.59 1.12 -27.63
CA VAL A 233 13.90 0.05 -26.89
C VAL A 233 14.80 -1.18 -26.94
N THR A 234 15.59 -1.38 -25.90
CA THR A 234 16.41 -2.59 -25.76
C THR A 234 15.45 -3.77 -25.57
N LYS A 235 15.29 -4.59 -26.58
CA LYS A 235 14.48 -5.81 -26.49
C LYS A 235 15.14 -6.76 -25.49
N LEU A 236 14.34 -7.27 -24.53
CA LEU A 236 14.76 -8.36 -23.66
C LEU A 236 14.98 -9.63 -24.50
N SER A 237 15.98 -10.42 -24.12
CA SER A 237 16.11 -11.79 -24.60
C SER A 237 14.91 -12.65 -24.13
N LYS A 238 14.61 -13.73 -24.83
CA LYS A 238 13.51 -14.64 -24.42
C LYS A 238 13.62 -15.10 -22.95
N PRO A 239 14.80 -15.48 -22.41
CA PRO A 239 14.94 -15.89 -21.00
C PRO A 239 14.72 -14.73 -20.02
N GLU A 240 15.15 -13.50 -20.35
CA GLU A 240 14.92 -12.30 -19.54
C GLU A 240 13.44 -11.94 -19.49
N PHE A 241 12.76 -12.00 -20.65
CA PHE A 241 11.31 -11.78 -20.74
C PHE A 241 10.53 -12.81 -19.92
N THR A 242 10.89 -14.09 -19.99
CA THR A 242 10.29 -15.15 -19.17
C THR A 242 10.48 -14.85 -17.67
N SER A 243 11.68 -14.39 -17.28
CA SER A 243 11.96 -14.00 -15.89
C SER A 243 11.15 -12.80 -15.46
N LEU A 244 10.95 -11.80 -16.32
CA LEU A 244 10.09 -10.65 -16.05
C LEU A 244 8.65 -11.09 -15.79
N ILE A 245 8.07 -11.90 -16.66
CA ILE A 245 6.70 -12.43 -16.49
C ILE A 245 6.59 -13.26 -15.21
N ALA A 246 7.59 -14.08 -14.90
CA ALA A 246 7.60 -14.85 -13.66
C ALA A 246 7.67 -13.96 -12.41
N ILE A 247 8.49 -12.90 -12.39
CA ILE A 247 8.55 -11.95 -11.27
C ILE A 247 7.22 -11.20 -11.13
N LEU A 248 6.64 -10.70 -12.24
CA LEU A 248 5.33 -10.05 -12.22
C LEU A 248 4.23 -11.01 -11.77
N GLY A 249 4.31 -12.28 -12.17
CA GLY A 249 3.43 -13.35 -11.66
C GLY A 249 3.54 -13.53 -10.16
N VAL A 250 4.76 -13.54 -9.60
CA VAL A 250 4.97 -13.56 -8.13
C VAL A 250 4.31 -12.36 -7.48
N VAL A 251 4.45 -11.15 -8.07
CA VAL A 251 3.83 -9.93 -7.54
C VAL A 251 2.31 -10.06 -7.51
N VAL A 252 1.68 -10.42 -8.63
CA VAL A 252 0.22 -10.59 -8.72
C VAL A 252 -0.26 -11.61 -7.70
N LEU A 253 0.33 -12.81 -7.69
CA LEU A 253 -0.14 -13.93 -6.88
C LEU A 253 0.07 -13.72 -5.38
N MET A 254 1.20 -13.13 -4.98
CA MET A 254 1.43 -12.72 -3.60
C MET A 254 0.41 -11.66 -3.14
N TYR A 255 0.19 -10.62 -3.96
CA TYR A 255 -0.78 -9.59 -3.62
C TYR A 255 -2.22 -10.09 -3.69
N MET A 256 -2.55 -11.09 -4.51
CA MET A 256 -3.85 -11.75 -4.47
C MET A 256 -4.10 -12.40 -3.11
N GLY A 257 -3.13 -13.15 -2.57
CA GLY A 257 -3.24 -13.71 -1.23
C GLY A 257 -3.36 -12.63 -0.14
N TYR A 258 -2.49 -11.62 -0.19
CA TYR A 258 -2.49 -10.53 0.77
C TYR A 258 -3.79 -9.71 0.75
N ASN A 259 -4.25 -9.30 -0.43
CA ASN A 259 -5.43 -8.44 -0.56
C ASN A 259 -6.71 -9.17 -0.19
N ALA A 260 -6.86 -10.47 -0.53
CA ALA A 260 -8.00 -11.26 -0.09
C ALA A 260 -8.13 -11.24 1.43
N PHE A 261 -7.02 -11.53 2.13
CA PHE A 261 -7.02 -11.53 3.59
C PHE A 261 -7.24 -10.14 4.19
N SER A 262 -6.64 -9.09 3.60
CA SER A 262 -6.77 -7.72 4.10
C SER A 262 -8.18 -7.16 3.93
N THR A 263 -8.78 -7.31 2.74
CA THR A 263 -10.12 -6.79 2.43
C THR A 263 -11.22 -7.49 3.23
N HIS A 264 -11.08 -8.81 3.44
CA HIS A 264 -12.09 -9.59 4.14
C HIS A 264 -11.78 -9.79 5.63
N TYR A 265 -10.69 -9.20 6.15
CA TYR A 265 -10.22 -9.43 7.52
C TYR A 265 -11.26 -9.10 8.59
N SER A 266 -11.93 -7.97 8.48
CA SER A 266 -12.96 -7.55 9.43
C SER A 266 -14.15 -8.52 9.47
N ASN A 267 -14.59 -8.99 8.29
CA ASN A 267 -15.67 -9.97 8.18
C ASN A 267 -15.22 -11.40 8.58
N PHE A 268 -13.96 -11.76 8.28
CA PHE A 268 -13.37 -13.00 8.78
C PHE A 268 -13.37 -13.04 10.32
N LEU A 269 -12.99 -11.96 11.00
CA LEU A 269 -13.05 -11.86 12.45
C LEU A 269 -14.48 -12.00 12.98
N THR A 270 -15.42 -11.25 12.38
CA THR A 270 -16.77 -11.10 12.95
C THR A 270 -17.72 -12.22 12.57
N GLN A 271 -17.60 -12.78 11.38
CA GLN A 271 -18.53 -13.80 10.88
C GLN A 271 -17.96 -15.22 10.92
N HIS A 272 -16.63 -15.40 10.84
CA HIS A 272 -16.02 -16.73 10.93
C HIS A 272 -15.49 -17.02 12.33
N LEU A 273 -14.77 -16.07 12.93
CA LEU A 273 -14.21 -16.27 14.28
C LEU A 273 -15.13 -15.79 15.40
N MET A 274 -16.29 -15.20 15.07
CA MET A 274 -17.29 -14.70 16.03
C MET A 274 -16.70 -13.73 17.07
N GLN A 275 -15.71 -12.93 16.64
CA GLN A 275 -15.06 -11.93 17.48
C GLN A 275 -15.69 -10.55 17.26
N GLU A 276 -15.50 -9.65 18.24
CA GLU A 276 -15.87 -8.25 18.07
C GLU A 276 -15.04 -7.58 16.97
N ALA A 277 -15.62 -6.61 16.27
CA ALA A 277 -14.92 -5.83 15.25
C ALA A 277 -13.72 -5.06 15.82
N SER A 278 -13.70 -4.77 17.11
CA SER A 278 -12.62 -4.13 17.85
C SER A 278 -11.35 -5.00 18.00
N TRP A 279 -11.43 -6.29 17.68
CA TRP A 279 -10.34 -7.26 17.88
C TRP A 279 -9.23 -7.11 16.80
N THR A 280 -8.58 -5.94 16.78
CA THR A 280 -7.58 -5.55 15.76
C THR A 280 -6.13 -5.82 16.17
N THR A 281 -5.89 -6.28 17.41
CA THR A 281 -4.52 -6.43 17.95
C THR A 281 -3.62 -7.38 17.11
N PRO A 282 -4.09 -8.54 16.61
CA PRO A 282 -3.26 -9.38 15.75
C PRO A 282 -2.89 -8.71 14.42
N PHE A 283 -3.79 -7.88 13.87
CA PHE A 283 -3.50 -7.09 12.69
C PHE A 283 -2.41 -6.04 12.96
N LEU A 284 -2.52 -5.32 14.08
CA LEU A 284 -1.52 -4.37 14.51
C LEU A 284 -0.15 -5.02 14.69
N LEU A 285 -0.10 -6.15 15.41
CA LEU A 285 1.13 -6.91 15.62
C LEU A 285 1.77 -7.27 14.29
N ARG A 286 0.97 -7.74 13.33
CA ARG A 286 1.41 -8.06 11.97
C ARG A 286 2.06 -6.86 11.28
N VAL A 287 1.40 -5.69 11.29
CA VAL A 287 1.91 -4.47 10.66
C VAL A 287 3.23 -4.01 11.29
N LEU A 288 3.29 -3.99 12.62
CA LEU A 288 4.50 -3.61 13.36
C LEU A 288 5.67 -4.55 13.05
N LEU A 289 5.42 -5.85 13.09
CA LEU A 289 6.46 -6.85 12.85
C LEU A 289 6.92 -6.87 11.40
N VAL A 290 6.05 -6.61 10.42
CA VAL A 290 6.44 -6.45 9.01
C VAL A 290 7.47 -5.32 8.87
N LEU A 291 7.27 -4.18 9.54
CA LEU A 291 8.22 -3.06 9.54
C LEU A 291 9.55 -3.46 10.19
N ILE A 292 9.51 -4.16 11.33
CA ILE A 292 10.70 -4.61 12.04
C ILE A 292 11.47 -5.63 11.20
N PHE A 293 10.79 -6.64 10.67
CA PHE A 293 11.43 -7.72 9.90
C PHE A 293 11.87 -7.29 8.49
N ALA A 294 11.47 -6.10 8.00
CA ALA A 294 11.98 -5.57 6.72
C ALA A 294 13.51 -5.42 6.71
N PHE A 295 14.12 -5.02 7.83
CA PHE A 295 15.58 -4.87 7.94
C PHE A 295 16.32 -6.23 7.91
N PRO A 296 15.97 -7.22 8.75
CA PRO A 296 16.54 -8.56 8.65
C PRO A 296 16.29 -9.20 7.27
N ALA A 297 15.12 -9.01 6.67
CA ALA A 297 14.80 -9.54 5.35
C ALA A 297 15.76 -8.99 4.26
N ALA A 298 16.07 -7.69 4.30
CA ALA A 298 17.07 -7.10 3.41
C ALA A 298 18.47 -7.69 3.61
N ALA A 299 18.88 -7.93 4.87
CA ALA A 299 20.13 -8.56 5.17
C ALA A 299 20.20 -10.02 4.71
N VAL A 300 19.10 -10.78 4.84
CA VAL A 300 18.99 -12.14 4.31
C VAL A 300 19.11 -12.12 2.78
N ALA A 301 18.37 -11.25 2.10
CA ALA A 301 18.40 -11.14 0.65
C ALA A 301 19.79 -10.81 0.10
N SER A 302 20.56 -9.96 0.80
CA SER A 302 21.94 -9.63 0.42
C SER A 302 22.91 -10.82 0.53
N LYS A 303 22.64 -11.79 1.42
CA LYS A 303 23.48 -12.98 1.64
C LYS A 303 23.14 -14.14 0.70
N ILE A 304 21.84 -14.42 0.51
CA ILE A 304 21.39 -15.63 -0.22
C ILE A 304 20.86 -15.34 -1.62
N GLY A 305 20.73 -14.05 -1.98
CA GLY A 305 20.12 -13.57 -3.22
C GLY A 305 18.64 -13.26 -3.07
N ARG A 306 18.13 -12.37 -3.91
CA ARG A 306 16.74 -11.88 -3.87
C ARG A 306 15.73 -12.98 -4.24
N LYS A 307 16.04 -13.79 -5.28
CA LYS A 307 15.19 -14.89 -5.73
C LYS A 307 14.97 -15.91 -4.59
N LYS A 308 16.04 -16.41 -4.00
CA LYS A 308 15.93 -17.41 -2.91
C LYS A 308 15.21 -16.84 -1.70
N SER A 309 15.52 -15.59 -1.31
CA SER A 309 14.82 -14.87 -0.25
C SER A 309 13.33 -14.79 -0.51
N SER A 310 12.91 -14.43 -1.73
CA SER A 310 11.50 -14.32 -2.11
C SER A 310 10.79 -15.69 -2.08
N ILE A 311 11.42 -16.76 -2.56
CA ILE A 311 10.82 -18.11 -2.51
C ILE A 311 10.64 -18.55 -1.06
N ILE A 312 11.66 -18.38 -0.19
CA ILE A 312 11.55 -18.68 1.25
C ILE A 312 10.42 -17.87 1.88
N GLY A 313 10.34 -16.57 1.55
CA GLY A 313 9.27 -15.70 2.03
C GLY A 313 7.87 -16.19 1.62
N LEU A 314 7.69 -16.61 0.36
CA LEU A 314 6.43 -17.18 -0.12
C LEU A 314 6.08 -18.50 0.59
N VAL A 315 7.05 -19.37 0.85
CA VAL A 315 6.82 -20.63 1.60
C VAL A 315 6.35 -20.31 3.02
N ILE A 316 7.00 -19.35 3.70
CA ILE A 316 6.60 -18.91 5.05
C ILE A 316 5.21 -18.29 5.03
N LEU A 317 4.88 -17.48 4.01
CA LEU A 317 3.54 -16.90 3.84
C LEU A 317 2.47 -17.97 3.62
N ALA A 318 2.72 -18.93 2.73
CA ALA A 318 1.79 -20.04 2.48
C ALA A 318 1.56 -20.84 3.76
N PHE A 319 2.62 -21.10 4.54
CA PHE A 319 2.52 -21.79 5.83
C PHE A 319 1.75 -20.96 6.87
N SER A 320 1.91 -19.64 6.89
CA SER A 320 1.11 -18.75 7.73
C SER A 320 -0.37 -18.85 7.40
N PHE A 321 -0.75 -18.72 6.12
CA PHE A 321 -2.15 -18.84 5.70
C PHE A 321 -2.73 -20.24 5.93
N PHE A 322 -1.94 -21.28 5.74
CA PHE A 322 -2.29 -22.64 6.10
C PHE A 322 -2.64 -22.76 7.59
N GLY A 323 -1.78 -22.25 8.48
CA GLY A 323 -2.05 -22.27 9.90
C GLY A 323 -3.26 -21.43 10.30
N MET A 324 -3.47 -20.27 9.64
CA MET A 324 -4.66 -19.43 9.85
C MET A 324 -5.97 -20.15 9.45
N SER A 325 -5.94 -21.10 8.52
CA SER A 325 -7.13 -21.80 8.06
C SER A 325 -7.72 -22.79 9.09
N PHE A 326 -6.97 -23.11 10.13
CA PHE A 326 -7.43 -23.95 11.25
C PHE A 326 -7.86 -23.15 12.47
N ILE A 327 -7.91 -21.80 12.38
CA ILE A 327 -8.36 -20.97 13.48
C ILE A 327 -9.89 -20.97 13.53
N THR A 328 -10.40 -21.17 14.73
CA THR A 328 -11.82 -21.11 15.07
C THR A 328 -12.03 -20.13 16.24
N SER A 329 -13.28 -19.89 16.63
CA SER A 329 -13.60 -19.07 17.81
C SER A 329 -12.94 -19.56 19.10
N ASN A 330 -12.71 -20.89 19.23
CA ASN A 330 -12.13 -21.49 20.44
C ASN A 330 -10.61 -21.28 20.58
N ASN A 331 -9.91 -21.11 19.46
CA ASN A 331 -8.44 -20.97 19.43
C ASN A 331 -7.96 -19.66 18.77
N VAL A 332 -8.80 -18.64 18.79
CA VAL A 332 -8.57 -17.35 18.13
C VAL A 332 -7.21 -16.71 18.48
N ASN A 333 -6.67 -16.95 19.66
CA ASN A 333 -5.35 -16.49 20.08
C ASN A 333 -4.22 -16.99 19.17
N MET A 334 -4.41 -18.09 18.44
CA MET A 334 -3.44 -18.56 17.44
C MET A 334 -3.24 -17.57 16.29
N LEU A 335 -4.19 -16.62 16.10
CA LEU A 335 -4.03 -15.55 15.12
C LEU A 335 -2.82 -14.65 15.40
N TYR A 336 -2.42 -14.48 16.67
CA TYR A 336 -1.17 -13.80 17.03
C TYR A 336 0.06 -14.54 16.51
N VAL A 337 0.11 -15.85 16.73
CA VAL A 337 1.24 -16.69 16.30
C VAL A 337 1.40 -16.64 14.77
N TRP A 338 0.29 -16.86 14.06
CA TRP A 338 0.33 -16.84 12.59
C TRP A 338 0.57 -15.46 12.00
N SER A 339 0.17 -14.39 12.71
CA SER A 339 0.53 -13.01 12.34
C SER A 339 2.03 -12.75 12.44
N VAL A 340 2.73 -13.34 13.42
CA VAL A 340 4.20 -13.28 13.51
C VAL A 340 4.84 -14.03 12.34
N VAL A 341 4.37 -15.24 12.04
CA VAL A 341 4.88 -16.03 10.89
C VAL A 341 4.67 -15.28 9.58
N PHE A 342 3.49 -14.68 9.38
CA PHE A 342 3.22 -13.81 8.24
C PHE A 342 4.22 -12.66 8.13
N ALA A 343 4.46 -11.98 9.26
CA ALA A 343 5.32 -10.81 9.30
C ALA A 343 6.80 -11.13 9.01
N ILE A 344 7.24 -12.36 9.19
CA ILE A 344 8.56 -12.82 8.75
C ILE A 344 8.58 -13.06 7.24
N GLY A 345 7.54 -13.72 6.69
CA GLY A 345 7.49 -14.10 5.28
C GLY A 345 7.26 -12.93 4.32
N PHE A 346 6.35 -12.00 4.66
CA PHE A 346 5.94 -10.93 3.76
C PHE A 346 7.08 -9.98 3.33
N PRO A 347 7.94 -9.48 4.24
CA PRO A 347 9.05 -8.61 3.85
C PRO A 347 10.08 -9.33 2.97
N LEU A 348 10.33 -10.63 3.18
CA LEU A 348 11.25 -11.41 2.36
C LEU A 348 10.85 -11.44 0.88
N VAL A 349 9.59 -11.20 0.56
CA VAL A 349 9.10 -11.10 -0.82
C VAL A 349 9.01 -9.65 -1.25
N SER A 350 8.23 -8.85 -0.50
CA SER A 350 7.79 -7.52 -0.93
C SER A 350 8.93 -6.53 -1.18
N ILE A 351 10.01 -6.60 -0.40
CA ILE A 351 11.18 -5.72 -0.60
C ILE A 351 12.09 -6.15 -1.76
N ASN A 352 11.98 -7.39 -2.22
CA ASN A 352 12.88 -7.96 -3.23
C ASN A 352 12.32 -7.90 -4.64
N VAL A 353 11.00 -8.14 -4.82
CA VAL A 353 10.39 -8.27 -6.16
C VAL A 353 10.47 -6.99 -6.99
N GLY A 354 10.28 -5.81 -6.40
CA GLY A 354 10.42 -4.54 -7.09
C GLY A 354 11.84 -4.31 -7.64
N PRO A 355 12.89 -4.39 -6.80
CA PRO A 355 14.28 -4.34 -7.27
C PRO A 355 14.62 -5.42 -8.31
N MET A 356 14.07 -6.64 -8.23
CA MET A 356 14.30 -7.68 -9.25
C MET A 356 13.72 -7.30 -10.62
N VAL A 357 12.58 -6.63 -10.65
CA VAL A 357 11.99 -6.11 -11.89
C VAL A 357 12.89 -5.02 -12.49
N VAL A 358 13.42 -4.13 -11.66
CA VAL A 358 14.31 -3.04 -12.10
C VAL A 358 15.66 -3.56 -12.58
N GLU A 359 16.18 -4.63 -12.01
CA GLU A 359 17.46 -5.26 -12.41
C GLU A 359 17.42 -5.78 -13.86
N LEU A 360 16.23 -6.16 -14.35
CA LEU A 360 16.04 -6.55 -15.76
C LEU A 360 16.00 -5.34 -16.70
N ALA A 361 15.82 -4.13 -16.16
CA ALA A 361 15.88 -2.90 -16.94
C ALA A 361 17.34 -2.54 -17.20
N LYS A 362 17.74 -2.35 -18.45
CA LYS A 362 18.99 -1.69 -18.75
C LYS A 362 18.86 -0.22 -18.31
N ASP A 363 19.91 0.39 -17.82
CA ASP A 363 20.00 1.65 -17.03
C ASP A 363 19.03 2.81 -17.38
N ARG A 364 18.42 2.80 -18.55
CA ARG A 364 17.52 3.85 -19.04
C ARG A 364 16.02 3.57 -18.90
N ASP A 365 15.62 2.32 -18.59
CA ASP A 365 14.22 1.88 -18.60
C ASP A 365 13.66 1.55 -17.20
N ALA A 366 14.38 1.82 -16.12
CA ALA A 366 13.98 1.47 -14.76
C ALA A 366 12.57 1.97 -14.38
N GLY A 367 12.20 3.19 -14.80
CA GLY A 367 10.87 3.74 -14.54
C GLY A 367 9.75 2.95 -15.23
N ARG A 368 9.98 2.49 -16.48
CA ARG A 368 9.02 1.69 -17.23
C ARG A 368 8.80 0.32 -16.57
N TYR A 369 9.88 -0.32 -16.11
CA TYR A 369 9.80 -1.61 -15.44
C TYR A 369 9.13 -1.51 -14.06
N MET A 370 9.39 -0.43 -13.31
CA MET A 370 8.60 -0.13 -12.09
C MET A 370 7.13 0.10 -12.42
N GLY A 371 6.81 0.70 -13.58
CA GLY A 371 5.43 0.80 -14.06
C GLY A 371 4.77 -0.56 -14.21
N TYR A 372 5.45 -1.55 -14.80
CA TYR A 372 4.94 -2.93 -14.90
C TYR A 372 4.70 -3.56 -13.53
N TYR A 373 5.61 -3.34 -12.56
CA TYR A 373 5.44 -3.78 -11.18
C TYR A 373 4.16 -3.21 -10.55
N TYR A 374 3.95 -1.89 -10.68
CA TYR A 374 2.75 -1.25 -10.12
C TYR A 374 1.47 -1.69 -10.81
N ILE A 375 1.49 -1.89 -12.14
CA ILE A 375 0.33 -2.44 -12.87
C ILE A 375 0.00 -3.84 -12.35
N ALA A 376 1.00 -4.71 -12.19
CA ALA A 376 0.80 -6.07 -11.66
C ALA A 376 0.19 -6.04 -10.25
N ALA A 377 0.72 -5.20 -9.35
CA ALA A 377 0.17 -5.03 -8.00
C ALA A 377 -1.27 -4.51 -8.03
N THR A 378 -1.57 -3.52 -8.88
CA THR A 378 -2.91 -2.92 -9.00
C THR A 378 -3.91 -3.92 -9.59
N VAL A 379 -3.53 -4.71 -10.59
CA VAL A 379 -4.39 -5.79 -11.12
C VAL A 379 -4.80 -6.77 -10.02
N ALA A 380 -3.84 -7.17 -9.17
CA ALA A 380 -4.17 -8.01 -8.02
C ALA A 380 -5.16 -7.33 -7.06
N GLN A 381 -4.99 -6.03 -6.78
CA GLN A 381 -5.88 -5.27 -5.90
C GLN A 381 -7.32 -5.15 -6.45
N ILE A 382 -7.46 -5.00 -7.76
CA ILE A 382 -8.78 -4.90 -8.42
C ILE A 382 -9.50 -6.26 -8.45
N VAL A 383 -8.78 -7.30 -8.87
CA VAL A 383 -9.38 -8.62 -9.13
C VAL A 383 -9.67 -9.40 -7.84
N THR A 384 -8.80 -9.27 -6.85
CA THR A 384 -8.82 -10.15 -5.67
C THR A 384 -10.09 -10.05 -4.83
N PRO A 385 -10.59 -8.86 -4.44
CA PRO A 385 -11.77 -8.78 -3.57
C PRO A 385 -12.97 -9.49 -4.19
N THR A 386 -13.21 -9.25 -5.48
CA THR A 386 -14.30 -9.87 -6.23
C THR A 386 -14.11 -11.38 -6.39
N LEU A 387 -12.90 -11.82 -6.78
CA LEU A 387 -12.64 -13.25 -6.96
C LEU A 387 -12.73 -14.01 -5.64
N ALA A 388 -12.19 -13.47 -4.54
CA ALA A 388 -12.32 -14.07 -3.22
C ALA A 388 -13.79 -14.19 -2.76
N SER A 389 -14.62 -13.20 -3.09
CA SER A 389 -16.05 -13.21 -2.77
C SER A 389 -16.82 -14.32 -3.48
N VAL A 390 -16.41 -14.69 -4.69
CA VAL A 390 -16.99 -15.86 -5.39
C VAL A 390 -16.77 -17.13 -4.58
N PHE A 391 -15.58 -17.31 -4.00
CA PHE A 391 -15.31 -18.45 -3.12
C PHE A 391 -16.10 -18.39 -1.83
N ILE A 392 -16.22 -17.20 -1.23
CA ILE A 392 -16.90 -17.00 0.05
C ILE A 392 -18.40 -17.22 -0.08
N GLU A 393 -19.03 -16.54 -1.03
CA GLU A 393 -20.50 -16.45 -1.13
C GLU A 393 -21.05 -17.38 -2.21
N THR A 394 -20.57 -17.30 -3.47
CA THR A 394 -21.15 -18.05 -4.58
C THR A 394 -20.91 -19.55 -4.45
N LEU A 395 -19.70 -19.96 -4.02
CA LEU A 395 -19.37 -21.36 -3.76
C LEU A 395 -19.74 -21.80 -2.33
N GLY A 396 -20.20 -20.89 -1.47
CA GLY A 396 -20.71 -21.18 -0.15
C GLY A 396 -19.66 -21.61 0.90
N PHE A 397 -18.37 -21.37 0.65
CA PHE A 397 -17.31 -21.77 1.59
C PHE A 397 -17.19 -20.84 2.82
N GLY A 398 -17.90 -19.70 2.82
CA GLY A 398 -17.85 -18.73 3.91
C GLY A 398 -16.49 -18.01 4.05
N PHE A 399 -16.39 -17.14 5.07
CA PHE A 399 -15.17 -16.31 5.26
C PHE A 399 -13.93 -17.10 5.67
N GLY A 400 -14.06 -18.34 6.14
CA GLY A 400 -12.93 -19.25 6.37
C GLY A 400 -12.16 -19.60 5.09
N ALA A 401 -12.82 -19.52 3.92
CA ALA A 401 -12.19 -19.76 2.62
C ALA A 401 -11.12 -18.71 2.26
N VAL A 402 -11.13 -17.53 2.89
CA VAL A 402 -10.18 -16.46 2.61
C VAL A 402 -8.73 -16.91 2.84
N THR A 403 -8.49 -17.66 3.90
CA THR A 403 -7.14 -18.17 4.23
C THR A 403 -6.69 -19.26 3.27
N TRP A 404 -7.59 -20.16 2.85
CA TRP A 404 -7.34 -21.17 1.81
C TRP A 404 -7.07 -20.53 0.45
N TYR A 405 -7.85 -19.51 0.07
CA TYR A 405 -7.61 -18.71 -1.12
C TYR A 405 -6.21 -18.10 -1.09
N ALA A 406 -5.87 -17.40 -0.01
CA ALA A 406 -4.59 -16.74 0.15
C ALA A 406 -3.41 -17.72 0.08
N MET A 407 -3.55 -18.89 0.71
CA MET A 407 -2.56 -19.96 0.63
C MET A 407 -2.38 -20.46 -0.81
N THR A 408 -3.47 -20.76 -1.50
CA THR A 408 -3.43 -21.31 -2.87
C THR A 408 -2.73 -20.37 -3.84
N PHE A 409 -3.08 -19.08 -3.84
CA PHE A 409 -2.44 -18.10 -4.70
C PHE A 409 -0.96 -17.85 -4.31
N THR A 410 -0.63 -17.93 -3.02
CA THR A 410 0.77 -17.86 -2.58
C THR A 410 1.57 -19.09 -3.07
N ILE A 411 1.00 -20.28 -3.09
CA ILE A 411 1.63 -21.50 -3.64
C ILE A 411 1.86 -21.33 -5.15
N PHE A 412 0.90 -20.81 -5.90
CA PHE A 412 1.12 -20.50 -7.32
C PHE A 412 2.24 -19.46 -7.50
N GLY A 413 2.36 -18.50 -6.55
CA GLY A 413 3.49 -17.57 -6.50
C GLY A 413 4.84 -18.27 -6.33
N ILE A 414 4.92 -19.33 -5.51
CA ILE A 414 6.13 -20.15 -5.37
C ILE A 414 6.48 -20.80 -6.72
N ILE A 415 5.50 -21.41 -7.39
CA ILE A 415 5.69 -22.03 -8.71
C ILE A 415 6.23 -21.01 -9.71
N CYS A 416 5.63 -19.82 -9.81
CA CYS A 416 6.15 -18.75 -10.66
C CYS A 416 7.58 -18.35 -10.27
N GLY A 417 7.90 -18.27 -8.98
CA GLY A 417 9.23 -17.93 -8.46
C GLY A 417 10.32 -18.92 -8.92
N LEU A 418 9.99 -20.18 -9.12
CA LEU A 418 10.95 -21.18 -9.61
C LEU A 418 11.42 -20.89 -11.04
N PHE A 419 10.58 -20.30 -11.88
CA PHE A 419 10.90 -19.98 -13.29
C PHE A 419 11.78 -18.73 -13.43
N ILE A 420 12.02 -17.97 -12.38
CA ILE A 420 12.90 -16.80 -12.41
C ILE A 420 14.35 -17.26 -12.62
N LYS A 421 14.98 -16.83 -13.71
CA LYS A 421 16.39 -17.12 -14.01
C LYS A 421 17.27 -15.86 -14.00
N HIS A 422 16.67 -14.68 -14.23
CA HIS A 422 17.36 -13.37 -14.31
C HIS A 422 16.67 -12.37 -13.36
N GLY A 423 17.35 -11.25 -13.05
CA GLY A 423 16.85 -10.24 -12.13
C GLY A 423 17.29 -10.46 -10.67
N ASP A 424 18.13 -11.47 -10.41
CA ASP A 424 18.75 -11.69 -9.12
C ASP A 424 20.16 -11.05 -9.07
N VAL A 425 20.54 -10.50 -7.93
CA VAL A 425 21.90 -9.98 -7.68
C VAL A 425 22.73 -11.11 -7.11
N LYS A 426 23.96 -11.28 -7.61
CA LYS A 426 24.91 -12.23 -7.02
C LYS A 426 25.10 -11.93 -5.53
N PRO A 427 25.03 -12.94 -4.65
CA PRO A 427 25.33 -12.74 -3.22
C PRO A 427 26.71 -12.10 -3.04
N MET A 428 26.83 -11.13 -2.13
CA MET A 428 28.10 -10.41 -1.89
C MET A 428 29.30 -11.34 -1.68
N PHE A 429 29.07 -12.49 -1.04
CA PHE A 429 30.13 -13.49 -0.79
C PHE A 429 30.64 -14.13 -2.09
N LYS A 430 29.75 -14.34 -3.07
CA LYS A 430 30.11 -14.95 -4.36
C LYS A 430 30.76 -13.94 -5.30
N ALA A 431 30.34 -12.68 -5.26
CA ALA A 431 30.97 -11.61 -6.01
C ALA A 431 32.41 -11.35 -5.54
N ALA A 432 32.65 -11.32 -4.22
CA ALA A 432 34.00 -11.16 -3.67
C ALA A 432 34.93 -12.35 -3.97
N VAL A 433 34.40 -13.57 -4.08
CA VAL A 433 35.18 -14.75 -4.48
C VAL A 433 35.44 -14.76 -5.98
N ASP A 434 34.44 -14.44 -6.80
CA ASP A 434 34.58 -14.34 -8.27
C ASP A 434 35.59 -13.24 -8.66
N ASP A 435 35.54 -12.07 -7.98
CA ASP A 435 36.51 -10.98 -8.17
C ASP A 435 37.92 -11.36 -7.71
N ALA A 436 38.06 -12.11 -6.61
CA ALA A 436 39.37 -12.60 -6.13
C ALA A 436 39.98 -13.67 -7.04
N ILE A 437 39.16 -14.43 -7.77
CA ILE A 437 39.62 -15.42 -8.75
C ILE A 437 40.08 -14.73 -10.03
N GLN A 438 39.37 -13.68 -10.50
CA GLN A 438 39.73 -12.93 -11.71
C GLN A 438 40.99 -12.06 -11.58
N VAL A 439 41.42 -11.76 -10.34
CA VAL A 439 42.67 -11.00 -10.07
C VAL A 439 43.88 -11.91 -10.04
N ASN A 440 43.69 -13.23 -10.00
CA ASN A 440 44.76 -14.22 -9.94
C ASN A 440 44.99 -14.99 -11.24
N ASP A 441 44.20 -14.72 -12.27
CA ASP A 441 44.43 -15.15 -13.66
C ASP A 441 44.94 -13.96 -14.53
#